data_02131be0ce0c6cb2e77401f4a173bade
#
_entry.id   02131be0ce0c6cb2e77401f4a173bade
#
_cell.length_a   1.000
_cell.length_b   1.000
_cell.length_c   1.000
_cell.angle_alpha   90.00
_cell.angle_beta   90.00
_cell.angle_gamma   90.00
#
_symmetry.space_group_name_H-M   'P 1'
#
loop_
_entity.id
_entity.type
_entity.pdbx_description
1 polymer ?
#
loop_
_entity_poly.entity_id
_entity_poly.type
_entity_poly.pdbx_seq_one_letter_code
_entity_poly.pdbx_strand_id
1 'polypeptide(L)'
;FMKLKEVKAKSEDSGNKPRQFLEGLLKIPFNVYREEKMMTIIPSIKNEYFSVLELFKKNGIDFNFDSKHKITGPDIFSKLDLFNQKMNELVLICENEIVETVGTFKRKELLEMIGVINKIMKINKCGSKINTTGMKIEEMKKTIIVAIVGFKHNVDFLSQLQCTVDLSNIKKINTTIQHMKDVKQNVNSDIVKSREVLDEAVYGHSKAKRQVERIIGQWINGEN
;
A
#
# COMPACT_ATOMS: atom_id res chain seq x y z
N PHE A 1 -47.97 13.36 7.06
CA PHE A 1 -49.42 13.21 7.06
C PHE A 1 -50.16 14.54 6.74
N MET A 2 -49.77 15.68 7.34
CA MET A 2 -50.40 16.98 7.03
C MET A 2 -50.28 17.40 5.57
N LYS A 3 -49.07 17.33 4.95
CA LYS A 3 -48.83 17.70 3.56
C LYS A 3 -49.55 16.79 2.55
N LEU A 4 -49.78 15.54 2.89
CA LEU A 4 -50.56 14.60 2.08
C LEU A 4 -52.07 14.98 2.07
N LYS A 5 -52.58 15.50 3.17
CA LYS A 5 -53.93 16.06 3.25
C LYS A 5 -54.06 17.36 2.45
N GLU A 6 -53.01 18.20 2.47
CA GLU A 6 -52.97 19.44 1.69
C GLU A 6 -52.97 19.18 0.17
N VAL A 7 -52.25 18.16 -0.31
CA VAL A 7 -52.27 17.78 -1.73
C VAL A 7 -53.61 17.24 -2.18
N LYS A 8 -54.36 16.56 -1.29
CA LYS A 8 -55.72 16.05 -1.59
C LYS A 8 -56.81 17.10 -1.50
N ALA A 9 -56.60 18.20 -0.76
CA ALA A 9 -57.62 19.19 -0.44
C ALA A 9 -57.61 20.42 -1.33
N LYS A 10 -56.59 20.65 -2.19
CA LYS A 10 -56.42 21.84 -2.99
C LYS A 10 -56.52 21.56 -4.50
N SER A 11 -57.15 22.51 -5.22
CA SER A 11 -57.29 22.50 -6.69
C SER A 11 -55.93 22.42 -7.39
N GLU A 12 -55.88 21.91 -8.63
CA GLU A 12 -54.69 21.55 -9.38
C GLU A 12 -53.50 22.50 -9.32
N ASP A 13 -53.76 23.81 -9.30
CA ASP A 13 -52.72 24.85 -9.36
C ASP A 13 -52.01 25.10 -8.00
N SER A 14 -52.71 24.94 -6.89
CA SER A 14 -52.12 25.13 -5.55
C SER A 14 -51.54 23.87 -4.93
N GLY A 15 -51.78 22.70 -5.53
CA GLY A 15 -51.25 21.41 -5.12
C GLY A 15 -49.87 21.07 -5.66
N ASN A 16 -49.38 21.79 -6.68
CA ASN A 16 -48.11 21.47 -7.35
C ASN A 16 -46.88 21.55 -6.42
N LYS A 17 -46.75 22.58 -5.59
CA LYS A 17 -45.61 22.70 -4.66
C LYS A 17 -45.56 21.59 -3.59
N PRO A 18 -46.67 21.28 -2.86
CA PRO A 18 -46.69 20.15 -1.95
C PRO A 18 -46.46 18.80 -2.64
N ARG A 19 -46.96 18.64 -3.87
CA ARG A 19 -46.73 17.42 -4.66
C ARG A 19 -45.26 17.23 -5.04
N GLN A 20 -44.61 18.27 -5.56
CA GLN A 20 -43.20 18.29 -5.86
C GLN A 20 -42.34 17.99 -4.63
N PHE A 21 -42.70 18.51 -3.46
CA PHE A 21 -42.02 18.22 -2.20
C PHE A 21 -42.18 16.75 -1.83
N LEU A 22 -43.37 16.15 -1.94
CA LEU A 22 -43.58 14.72 -1.65
C LEU A 22 -42.86 13.84 -2.67
N GLU A 23 -42.89 14.19 -3.95
CA GLU A 23 -42.13 13.47 -4.99
C GLU A 23 -40.62 13.57 -4.75
N GLY A 24 -40.13 14.72 -4.30
CA GLY A 24 -38.74 14.89 -3.87
C GLY A 24 -38.37 13.98 -2.69
N LEU A 25 -39.24 13.92 -1.67
CA LEU A 25 -39.06 13.05 -0.52
C LEU A 25 -39.05 11.54 -0.90
N LEU A 26 -39.97 11.15 -1.81
CA LEU A 26 -40.06 9.76 -2.28
C LEU A 26 -38.86 9.32 -3.13
N LYS A 27 -38.15 10.27 -3.73
CA LYS A 27 -36.91 10.01 -4.48
C LYS A 27 -35.69 9.87 -3.59
N ILE A 28 -35.78 10.25 -2.31
CA ILE A 28 -34.68 10.05 -1.36
C ILE A 28 -34.58 8.55 -1.07
N PRO A 29 -33.47 7.89 -1.41
CA PRO A 29 -33.28 6.47 -1.11
C PRO A 29 -32.99 6.31 0.38
N PHE A 30 -34.04 6.27 1.21
CA PHE A 30 -33.91 6.04 2.64
C PHE A 30 -33.26 4.66 2.88
N ASN A 31 -32.34 4.62 3.83
CA ASN A 31 -31.54 3.44 4.17
C ASN A 31 -30.59 2.94 3.08
N VAL A 32 -30.40 3.69 1.99
CA VAL A 32 -29.33 3.42 1.03
C VAL A 32 -28.25 4.47 1.27
N TYR A 33 -27.18 4.07 1.93
CA TYR A 33 -26.02 4.92 2.18
C TYR A 33 -24.97 4.62 1.12
N ARG A 34 -24.53 5.66 0.42
CA ARG A 34 -23.35 5.55 -0.43
C ARG A 34 -22.13 5.54 0.50
N GLU A 35 -21.46 4.44 0.52
CA GLU A 35 -20.22 4.33 1.27
C GLU A 35 -19.13 5.14 0.56
N GLU A 36 -18.66 6.19 1.20
CA GLU A 36 -17.57 7.00 0.65
C GLU A 36 -16.26 6.23 0.77
N LYS A 37 -15.53 6.13 -0.34
CA LYS A 37 -14.25 5.40 -0.40
C LYS A 37 -13.28 5.83 0.70
N MET A 38 -13.26 7.11 1.05
CA MET A 38 -12.41 7.64 2.13
C MET A 38 -12.69 7.01 3.50
N MET A 39 -13.94 6.62 3.78
CA MET A 39 -14.30 6.00 5.06
C MET A 39 -13.82 4.55 5.17
N THR A 40 -13.65 3.85 4.04
CA THR A 40 -13.19 2.44 4.01
C THR A 40 -11.67 2.31 3.89
N ILE A 41 -11.00 3.35 3.41
CA ILE A 41 -9.53 3.35 3.21
C ILE A 41 -8.79 3.12 4.52
N ILE A 42 -9.11 3.87 5.57
CA ILE A 42 -8.35 3.80 6.84
C ILE A 42 -8.51 2.46 7.56
N PRO A 43 -9.70 1.86 7.68
CA PRO A 43 -9.84 0.49 8.19
C PRO A 43 -9.02 -0.53 7.41
N SER A 44 -9.00 -0.44 6.07
CA SER A 44 -8.20 -1.33 5.21
C SER A 44 -6.70 -1.19 5.49
N ILE A 45 -6.18 0.04 5.51
CA ILE A 45 -4.77 0.32 5.80
C ILE A 45 -4.37 -0.14 7.20
N LYS A 46 -5.25 -0.03 8.21
CA LYS A 46 -4.98 -0.56 9.54
C LYS A 46 -4.75 -2.07 9.53
N ASN A 47 -5.59 -2.81 8.79
CA ASN A 47 -5.42 -4.26 8.65
C ASN A 47 -4.09 -4.61 7.96
N GLU A 48 -3.75 -3.88 6.90
CA GLU A 48 -2.48 -4.04 6.19
C GLU A 48 -1.28 -3.72 7.10
N TYR A 49 -1.35 -2.65 7.86
CA TYR A 49 -0.33 -2.26 8.84
C TYR A 49 -0.06 -3.36 9.85
N PHE A 50 -1.10 -3.92 10.46
CA PHE A 50 -0.93 -5.02 11.42
C PHE A 50 -0.41 -6.29 10.75
N SER A 51 -0.86 -6.59 9.53
CA SER A 51 -0.33 -7.70 8.75
C SER A 51 1.17 -7.57 8.49
N VAL A 52 1.64 -6.36 8.14
CA VAL A 52 3.07 -6.07 7.93
C VAL A 52 3.85 -6.25 9.23
N LEU A 53 3.34 -5.78 10.37
CA LEU A 53 3.99 -5.98 11.67
C LEU A 53 4.16 -7.47 12.01
N GLU A 54 3.13 -8.27 11.78
CA GLU A 54 3.20 -9.73 12.01
C GLU A 54 4.23 -10.39 11.09
N LEU A 55 4.30 -9.97 9.81
CA LEU A 55 5.30 -10.49 8.89
C LEU A 55 6.72 -10.12 9.30
N PHE A 56 6.95 -8.91 9.77
CA PHE A 56 8.25 -8.50 10.33
C PHE A 56 8.61 -9.32 11.56
N LYS A 57 7.66 -9.52 12.47
CA LYS A 57 7.86 -10.32 13.69
C LYS A 57 8.23 -11.77 13.36
N LYS A 58 7.59 -12.37 12.35
CA LYS A 58 7.95 -13.72 11.85
C LYS A 58 9.38 -13.80 11.33
N ASN A 59 9.93 -12.69 10.84
CA ASN A 59 11.30 -12.58 10.36
C ASN A 59 12.27 -12.02 11.44
N GLY A 60 11.88 -12.06 12.72
CA GLY A 60 12.75 -11.68 13.84
C GLY A 60 12.86 -10.19 14.11
N ILE A 61 12.08 -9.35 13.41
CA ILE A 61 12.02 -7.91 13.68
C ILE A 61 10.76 -7.60 14.48
N ASP A 62 10.94 -7.22 15.74
CA ASP A 62 9.83 -6.77 16.59
C ASP A 62 9.86 -5.24 16.71
N PHE A 63 8.70 -4.63 16.44
CA PHE A 63 8.50 -3.20 16.63
C PHE A 63 7.81 -3.02 17.99
N ASN A 64 8.52 -2.44 18.96
CA ASN A 64 7.95 -2.04 20.25
C ASN A 64 7.04 -0.80 20.08
N PHE A 65 5.97 -0.94 19.30
CA PHE A 65 4.97 0.10 19.21
C PHE A 65 3.97 0.00 20.35
N ASP A 66 3.72 1.12 21.00
CA ASP A 66 2.78 1.23 22.11
C ASP A 66 1.37 0.84 21.60
N SER A 67 0.91 -0.34 22.00
CA SER A 67 -0.41 -0.88 21.60
C SER A 67 -1.58 -0.17 22.27
N LYS A 68 -1.31 0.77 23.19
CA LYS A 68 -2.32 1.46 24.00
C LYS A 68 -3.01 2.62 23.29
N HIS A 69 -2.44 3.16 22.20
CA HIS A 69 -3.03 4.26 21.48
C HIS A 69 -3.80 3.78 20.25
N LYS A 70 -4.99 4.35 20.04
CA LYS A 70 -5.78 4.16 18.83
C LYS A 70 -4.95 4.69 17.64
N ILE A 71 -4.44 3.79 16.80
CA ILE A 71 -3.61 4.14 15.64
C ILE A 71 -4.45 4.90 14.63
N THR A 72 -3.96 6.06 14.20
CA THR A 72 -4.58 6.89 13.18
C THR A 72 -3.94 6.68 11.81
N GLY A 73 -4.58 7.17 10.73
CA GLY A 73 -4.01 7.13 9.39
C GLY A 73 -2.65 7.83 9.30
N PRO A 74 -2.49 9.06 9.79
CA PRO A 74 -1.20 9.75 9.82
C PRO A 74 -0.10 8.99 10.58
N ASP A 75 -0.44 8.30 11.68
CA ASP A 75 0.52 7.48 12.42
C ASP A 75 1.08 6.35 11.55
N ILE A 76 0.21 5.67 10.81
CA ILE A 76 0.60 4.61 9.88
C ILE A 76 1.50 5.18 8.77
N PHE A 77 1.09 6.28 8.14
CA PHE A 77 1.85 6.90 7.06
C PHE A 77 3.21 7.44 7.49
N SER A 78 3.36 7.86 8.75
CA SER A 78 4.65 8.29 9.29
C SER A 78 5.65 7.16 9.48
N LYS A 79 5.17 5.90 9.61
CA LYS A 79 6.00 4.72 9.85
C LYS A 79 6.43 4.00 8.56
N LEU A 80 5.92 4.40 7.40
CA LEU A 80 6.24 3.73 6.13
C LEU A 80 7.73 3.78 5.79
N ASP A 81 8.42 4.87 6.11
CA ASP A 81 9.86 5.00 5.85
C ASP A 81 10.67 4.06 6.75
N LEU A 82 10.26 3.94 8.02
CA LEU A 82 10.85 2.96 8.94
C LEU A 82 10.65 1.54 8.46
N PHE A 83 9.47 1.21 7.95
CA PHE A 83 9.20 -0.12 7.37
C PHE A 83 10.09 -0.41 6.16
N ASN A 84 10.29 0.58 5.27
CA ASN A 84 11.23 0.41 4.16
C ASN A 84 12.66 0.18 4.64
N GLN A 85 13.10 0.94 5.63
CA GLN A 85 14.43 0.76 6.21
C GLN A 85 14.59 -0.65 6.76
N LYS A 86 13.62 -1.13 7.55
CA LYS A 86 13.66 -2.49 8.13
C LYS A 86 13.55 -3.60 7.07
N MET A 87 12.80 -3.36 6.02
CA MET A 87 12.77 -4.28 4.88
C MET A 87 14.14 -4.38 4.21
N ASN A 88 14.82 -3.25 3.99
CA ASN A 88 16.16 -3.24 3.41
C ASN A 88 17.18 -3.94 4.33
N GLU A 89 17.05 -3.85 5.66
CA GLU A 89 17.86 -4.61 6.60
C GLU A 89 17.64 -6.12 6.43
N LEU A 90 16.39 -6.59 6.28
CA LEU A 90 16.10 -8.01 6.00
C LEU A 90 16.72 -8.48 4.67
N VAL A 91 16.62 -7.67 3.63
CA VAL A 91 17.24 -7.97 2.33
C VAL A 91 18.74 -8.11 2.48
N LEU A 92 19.38 -7.21 3.23
CA LEU A 92 20.83 -7.26 3.48
C LEU A 92 21.26 -8.52 4.27
N ILE A 93 20.45 -8.94 5.24
CA ILE A 93 20.69 -10.20 5.96
C ILE A 93 20.66 -11.39 4.98
N CYS A 94 19.64 -11.46 4.11
CA CYS A 94 19.56 -12.50 3.09
C CYS A 94 20.77 -12.50 2.15
N GLU A 95 21.21 -11.32 1.71
CA GLU A 95 22.38 -11.20 0.84
C GLU A 95 23.63 -11.75 1.51
N ASN A 96 23.89 -11.38 2.76
CA ASN A 96 25.04 -11.84 3.51
C ASN A 96 25.03 -13.36 3.69
N GLU A 97 23.89 -13.96 4.04
CA GLU A 97 23.74 -15.41 4.16
C GLU A 97 24.02 -16.14 2.83
N ILE A 98 23.52 -15.60 1.72
CA ILE A 98 23.75 -16.17 0.39
C ILE A 98 25.24 -16.06 0.04
N VAL A 99 25.88 -14.92 0.31
CA VAL A 99 27.33 -14.72 0.06
C VAL A 99 28.18 -15.70 0.87
N GLU A 100 27.85 -15.90 2.15
CA GLU A 100 28.53 -16.90 3.00
C GLU A 100 28.33 -18.30 2.45
N THR A 101 27.11 -18.67 2.07
CA THR A 101 26.79 -19.97 1.48
C THR A 101 27.57 -20.21 0.19
N VAL A 102 27.63 -19.21 -0.70
CA VAL A 102 28.44 -19.24 -1.94
C VAL A 102 29.91 -19.46 -1.64
N GLY A 103 30.40 -18.92 -0.53
CA GLY A 103 31.79 -19.17 -0.04
C GLY A 103 32.10 -20.63 0.18
N THR A 104 31.13 -21.45 0.61
CA THR A 104 31.28 -22.88 0.88
C THR A 104 31.10 -23.78 -0.36
N PHE A 105 30.52 -23.27 -1.44
CA PHE A 105 30.14 -24.04 -2.62
C PHE A 105 31.34 -24.62 -3.37
N LYS A 106 31.14 -25.84 -3.86
CA LYS A 106 32.06 -26.53 -4.79
C LYS A 106 31.71 -26.14 -6.23
N ARG A 107 32.58 -26.46 -7.18
CA ARG A 107 32.42 -26.11 -8.59
C ARG A 107 31.05 -26.48 -9.20
N LYS A 108 30.52 -27.64 -8.83
CA LYS A 108 29.22 -28.11 -9.36
C LYS A 108 28.06 -27.17 -8.93
N GLU A 109 28.02 -26.87 -7.64
CA GLU A 109 27.00 -25.98 -7.03
C GLU A 109 27.06 -24.54 -7.58
N LEU A 110 28.29 -24.04 -7.80
CA LEU A 110 28.51 -22.72 -8.42
C LEU A 110 28.00 -22.69 -9.86
N LEU A 111 28.20 -23.74 -10.65
CA LEU A 111 27.67 -23.84 -12.01
C LEU A 111 26.15 -23.89 -12.03
N GLU A 112 25.54 -24.63 -11.12
CA GLU A 112 24.08 -24.69 -10.97
C GLU A 112 23.53 -23.30 -10.61
N MET A 113 24.16 -22.60 -9.67
CA MET A 113 23.77 -21.26 -9.27
C MET A 113 23.92 -20.23 -10.39
N ILE A 114 25.03 -20.27 -11.15
CA ILE A 114 25.19 -19.42 -12.33
C ILE A 114 24.12 -19.73 -13.38
N GLY A 115 23.74 -20.99 -13.53
CA GLY A 115 22.62 -21.40 -14.38
C GLY A 115 21.30 -20.76 -13.98
N VAL A 116 21.00 -20.70 -12.68
CA VAL A 116 19.83 -20.02 -12.12
C VAL A 116 19.91 -18.51 -12.38
N ILE A 117 21.04 -17.89 -12.06
CA ILE A 117 21.26 -16.44 -12.31
C ILE A 117 21.04 -16.08 -13.78
N ASN A 118 21.62 -16.87 -14.68
CA ASN A 118 21.44 -16.64 -16.14
C ASN A 118 19.99 -16.78 -16.60
N LYS A 119 19.22 -17.71 -16.02
CA LYS A 119 17.77 -17.84 -16.30
C LYS A 119 17.01 -16.59 -15.83
N ILE A 120 17.29 -16.12 -14.62
CA ILE A 120 16.66 -14.95 -14.05
C ILE A 120 16.98 -13.68 -14.87
N MET A 121 18.25 -13.51 -15.24
CA MET A 121 18.69 -12.42 -16.11
C MET A 121 17.96 -12.43 -17.45
N LYS A 122 17.76 -13.59 -18.05
CA LYS A 122 17.00 -13.74 -19.30
C LYS A 122 15.53 -13.37 -19.15
N ILE A 123 14.89 -13.81 -18.06
CA ILE A 123 13.47 -13.51 -17.77
C ILE A 123 13.27 -12.01 -17.58
N ASN A 124 14.13 -11.37 -16.80
CA ASN A 124 14.05 -9.96 -16.46
C ASN A 124 14.65 -9.03 -17.53
N LYS A 125 15.17 -9.59 -18.64
CA LYS A 125 15.86 -8.84 -19.72
C LYS A 125 16.94 -7.91 -19.19
N CYS A 126 17.68 -8.30 -18.15
CA CYS A 126 18.70 -7.50 -17.50
C CYS A 126 20.05 -8.23 -17.53
N GLY A 127 21.11 -7.47 -17.80
CA GLY A 127 22.49 -8.00 -17.81
C GLY A 127 22.81 -8.93 -18.98
N SER A 128 24.08 -9.32 -19.08
CA SER A 128 24.61 -10.26 -20.06
C SER A 128 24.80 -11.64 -19.43
N LYS A 129 24.59 -12.70 -20.23
CA LYS A 129 24.81 -14.07 -19.79
C LYS A 129 26.23 -14.28 -19.24
N ILE A 130 26.33 -14.80 -18.04
CA ILE A 130 27.61 -15.18 -17.45
C ILE A 130 28.13 -16.43 -18.15
N ASN A 131 29.33 -16.32 -18.79
CA ASN A 131 29.99 -17.44 -19.43
C ASN A 131 30.96 -18.09 -18.41
N THR A 132 30.83 -19.39 -18.21
CA THR A 132 31.62 -20.15 -17.23
C THR A 132 32.81 -20.86 -17.83
N THR A 133 33.03 -20.77 -19.15
CA THR A 133 34.09 -21.48 -19.87
C THR A 133 35.47 -20.98 -19.42
N GLY A 134 36.29 -21.87 -18.86
CA GLY A 134 37.64 -21.51 -18.41
C GLY A 134 37.75 -20.80 -17.07
N MET A 135 36.62 -20.47 -16.40
CA MET A 135 36.63 -19.78 -15.11
C MET A 135 37.15 -20.68 -13.97
N LYS A 136 37.99 -20.11 -13.11
CA LYS A 136 38.41 -20.70 -11.85
C LYS A 136 37.30 -20.58 -10.81
N ILE A 137 37.33 -21.42 -9.78
CA ILE A 137 36.32 -21.42 -8.68
C ILE A 137 36.19 -20.03 -8.03
N GLU A 138 37.32 -19.39 -7.74
CA GLU A 138 37.35 -18.07 -7.12
C GLU A 138 36.74 -16.97 -8.03
N GLU A 139 36.94 -17.09 -9.34
CA GLU A 139 36.31 -16.17 -10.31
C GLU A 139 34.79 -16.37 -10.40
N MET A 140 34.34 -17.63 -10.34
CA MET A 140 32.92 -17.96 -10.29
C MET A 140 32.25 -17.37 -9.04
N LYS A 141 32.86 -17.54 -7.85
CA LYS A 141 32.39 -16.97 -6.60
C LYS A 141 32.26 -15.46 -6.68
N LYS A 142 33.33 -14.78 -7.12
CA LYS A 142 33.30 -13.31 -7.31
C LYS A 142 32.18 -12.86 -8.25
N THR A 143 32.02 -13.55 -9.39
CA THR A 143 30.99 -13.20 -10.37
C THR A 143 29.59 -13.39 -9.82
N ILE A 144 29.33 -14.44 -9.04
CA ILE A 144 28.06 -14.68 -8.35
C ILE A 144 27.79 -13.56 -7.34
N ILE A 145 28.78 -13.21 -6.51
CA ILE A 145 28.65 -12.14 -5.50
C ILE A 145 28.34 -10.81 -6.18
N VAL A 146 29.04 -10.46 -7.27
CA VAL A 146 28.76 -9.24 -8.03
C VAL A 146 27.33 -9.25 -8.59
N ALA A 147 26.86 -10.39 -9.10
CA ALA A 147 25.50 -10.52 -9.60
C ALA A 147 24.47 -10.34 -8.45
N ILE A 148 24.68 -10.96 -7.29
CA ILE A 148 23.80 -10.83 -6.12
C ILE A 148 23.73 -9.37 -5.68
N VAL A 149 24.86 -8.69 -5.50
CA VAL A 149 24.92 -7.27 -5.12
C VAL A 149 24.30 -6.37 -6.20
N GLY A 150 24.44 -6.71 -7.47
CA GLY A 150 23.80 -5.98 -8.57
C GLY A 150 22.27 -6.08 -8.59
N PHE A 151 21.72 -7.19 -8.10
CA PHE A 151 20.27 -7.45 -8.05
C PHE A 151 19.66 -7.36 -6.64
N LYS A 152 20.37 -6.76 -5.68
CA LYS A 152 19.98 -6.68 -4.27
C LYS A 152 18.57 -6.17 -3.99
N HIS A 153 18.01 -5.32 -4.84
CA HIS A 153 16.64 -4.82 -4.68
C HIS A 153 15.59 -5.69 -5.39
N ASN A 154 16.01 -6.76 -6.06
CA ASN A 154 15.10 -7.66 -6.74
C ASN A 154 14.75 -8.84 -5.84
N VAL A 155 13.66 -8.69 -5.08
CA VAL A 155 13.16 -9.74 -4.17
C VAL A 155 12.83 -11.04 -4.93
N ASP A 156 12.37 -10.94 -6.18
CA ASP A 156 12.09 -12.12 -7.02
C ASP A 156 13.39 -12.85 -7.42
N PHE A 157 14.49 -12.11 -7.59
CA PHE A 157 15.81 -12.71 -7.81
C PHE A 157 16.28 -13.45 -6.55
N LEU A 158 16.23 -12.78 -5.41
CA LEU A 158 16.66 -13.39 -4.14
C LEU A 158 15.79 -14.59 -3.75
N SER A 159 14.49 -14.58 -4.07
CA SER A 159 13.57 -15.69 -3.73
C SER A 159 13.87 -17.00 -4.46
N GLN A 160 14.62 -16.96 -5.54
CA GLN A 160 15.06 -18.14 -6.27
C GLN A 160 16.41 -18.68 -5.75
N LEU A 161 17.05 -17.94 -4.86
CA LEU A 161 18.25 -18.34 -4.14
C LEU A 161 17.81 -18.77 -2.74
N GLN A 162 18.20 -19.97 -2.31
CA GLN A 162 17.82 -20.48 -0.98
C GLN A 162 18.49 -19.64 0.11
N CYS A 163 17.70 -19.02 0.98
CA CYS A 163 18.14 -18.36 2.19
C CYS A 163 17.25 -18.75 3.37
N THR A 164 17.68 -18.49 4.61
CA THR A 164 16.95 -18.85 5.83
C THR A 164 15.75 -17.92 6.07
N VAL A 165 15.80 -16.71 5.54
CA VAL A 165 14.70 -15.74 5.63
C VAL A 165 13.60 -16.12 4.64
N ASP A 166 12.35 -16.12 5.10
CA ASP A 166 11.20 -16.37 4.23
C ASP A 166 10.96 -15.20 3.28
N LEU A 167 11.55 -15.32 2.10
CA LEU A 167 11.48 -14.31 1.04
C LEU A 167 10.05 -14.10 0.51
N SER A 168 9.15 -15.06 0.70
CA SER A 168 7.72 -14.86 0.37
C SER A 168 7.10 -13.80 1.27
N ASN A 169 7.52 -13.74 2.51
CA ASN A 169 7.13 -12.70 3.47
C ASN A 169 7.71 -11.34 3.07
N ILE A 170 8.97 -11.27 2.66
CA ILE A 170 9.59 -10.00 2.20
C ILE A 170 8.85 -9.44 0.99
N LYS A 171 8.48 -10.29 0.03
CA LYS A 171 7.69 -9.87 -1.13
C LYS A 171 6.32 -9.32 -0.71
N LYS A 172 5.63 -9.99 0.21
CA LYS A 172 4.35 -9.51 0.75
C LYS A 172 4.53 -8.18 1.48
N ILE A 173 5.54 -8.06 2.34
CA ILE A 173 5.85 -6.81 3.03
C ILE A 173 6.05 -5.68 2.03
N ASN A 174 6.90 -5.88 1.01
CA ASN A 174 7.18 -4.86 0.00
C ASN A 174 5.93 -4.43 -0.77
N THR A 175 5.12 -5.38 -1.25
CA THR A 175 3.89 -5.07 -1.98
C THR A 175 2.89 -4.33 -1.12
N THR A 176 2.75 -4.69 0.15
CA THR A 176 1.82 -4.03 1.08
C THR A 176 2.31 -2.62 1.45
N ILE A 177 3.61 -2.43 1.69
CA ILE A 177 4.18 -1.09 1.94
C ILE A 177 3.98 -0.19 0.71
N GLN A 178 4.20 -0.72 -0.50
CA GLN A 178 4.00 0.05 -1.72
C GLN A 178 2.53 0.45 -1.89
N HIS A 179 1.60 -0.48 -1.67
CA HIS A 179 0.17 -0.18 -1.68
C HIS A 179 -0.20 0.93 -0.67
N MET A 180 0.29 0.85 0.57
CA MET A 180 0.05 1.90 1.57
C MET A 180 0.62 3.26 1.15
N LYS A 181 1.76 3.30 0.44
CA LYS A 181 2.32 4.54 -0.13
C LYS A 181 1.43 5.12 -1.23
N ASP A 182 0.96 4.26 -2.13
CA ASP A 182 0.08 4.68 -3.23
C ASP A 182 -1.23 5.24 -2.67
N VAL A 183 -1.78 4.60 -1.64
CA VAL A 183 -2.96 5.10 -0.94
C VAL A 183 -2.69 6.46 -0.27
N LYS A 184 -1.54 6.65 0.40
CA LYS A 184 -1.14 7.96 0.95
C LYS A 184 -1.13 9.05 -0.11
N GLN A 185 -0.57 8.75 -1.29
CA GLN A 185 -0.54 9.71 -2.41
C GLN A 185 -1.95 10.01 -2.94
N ASN A 186 -2.79 8.99 -3.09
CA ASN A 186 -4.16 9.14 -3.55
C ASN A 186 -4.98 9.98 -2.57
N VAL A 187 -4.91 9.70 -1.28
CA VAL A 187 -5.58 10.49 -0.22
C VAL A 187 -5.16 11.95 -0.28
N ASN A 188 -3.87 12.24 -0.41
CA ASN A 188 -3.39 13.62 -0.54
C ASN A 188 -3.91 14.29 -1.81
N SER A 189 -3.91 13.58 -2.94
CA SER A 189 -4.46 14.09 -4.20
C SER A 189 -5.96 14.37 -4.11
N ASP A 190 -6.72 13.50 -3.45
CA ASP A 190 -8.17 13.66 -3.29
C ASP A 190 -8.53 14.84 -2.36
N ILE A 191 -7.72 15.10 -1.33
CA ILE A 191 -7.86 16.30 -0.49
C ILE A 191 -7.66 17.58 -1.31
N VAL A 192 -6.61 17.62 -2.13
CA VAL A 192 -6.33 18.78 -2.98
C VAL A 192 -7.45 18.99 -3.97
N LYS A 193 -7.89 17.95 -4.68
CA LYS A 193 -9.01 18.02 -5.62
C LYS A 193 -10.33 18.48 -4.95
N SER A 194 -10.60 17.98 -3.75
CA SER A 194 -11.79 18.37 -2.99
C SER A 194 -11.78 19.87 -2.69
N ARG A 195 -10.62 20.44 -2.38
CA ARG A 195 -10.46 21.89 -2.16
C ARG A 195 -10.70 22.66 -3.45
N GLU A 196 -10.09 22.24 -4.56
CA GLU A 196 -10.27 22.86 -5.88
C GLU A 196 -11.74 22.88 -6.29
N VAL A 197 -12.42 21.74 -6.19
CA VAL A 197 -13.86 21.63 -6.51
C VAL A 197 -14.70 22.53 -5.61
N LEU A 198 -14.40 22.63 -4.31
CA LEU A 198 -15.09 23.56 -3.40
C LEU A 198 -14.85 25.03 -3.77
N ASP A 199 -13.65 25.36 -4.24
CA ASP A 199 -13.32 26.73 -4.63
C ASP A 199 -13.97 27.13 -5.95
N GLU A 200 -14.09 26.20 -6.89
CA GLU A 200 -14.81 26.41 -8.15
C GLU A 200 -16.34 26.47 -7.97
N ALA A 201 -16.90 25.57 -7.14
CA ALA A 201 -18.35 25.45 -6.99
C ALA A 201 -18.96 26.55 -6.14
N VAL A 202 -18.22 27.14 -5.19
CA VAL A 202 -18.78 28.09 -4.21
C VAL A 202 -17.86 29.31 -4.09
N TYR A 203 -18.35 30.45 -4.50
CA TYR A 203 -17.66 31.73 -4.30
C TYR A 203 -17.73 32.17 -2.84
N GLY A 204 -16.60 32.52 -2.24
CA GLY A 204 -16.54 32.96 -0.85
C GLY A 204 -16.72 31.82 0.15
N HIS A 205 -17.47 32.06 1.22
CA HIS A 205 -17.80 31.08 2.26
C HIS A 205 -16.62 30.32 2.87
N SER A 206 -15.46 30.98 3.04
CA SER A 206 -14.19 30.38 3.48
C SER A 206 -14.30 29.62 4.80
N LYS A 207 -15.16 30.06 5.73
CA LYS A 207 -15.40 29.35 7.00
C LYS A 207 -16.10 28.00 6.79
N ALA A 208 -17.09 27.94 5.90
CA ALA A 208 -17.80 26.71 5.58
C ALA A 208 -16.88 25.72 4.85
N LYS A 209 -16.09 26.20 3.88
CA LYS A 209 -15.10 25.39 3.17
C LYS A 209 -14.08 24.74 4.13
N ARG A 210 -13.53 25.54 5.05
CA ARG A 210 -12.62 25.00 6.11
C ARG A 210 -13.29 23.96 7.00
N GLN A 211 -14.57 24.11 7.29
CA GLN A 211 -15.30 23.13 8.07
C GLN A 211 -15.46 21.80 7.32
N VAL A 212 -15.74 21.85 6.01
CA VAL A 212 -15.77 20.65 5.16
C VAL A 212 -14.40 19.98 5.10
N GLU A 213 -13.33 20.74 4.87
CA GLU A 213 -11.95 20.21 4.90
C GLU A 213 -11.61 19.55 6.24
N ARG A 214 -12.05 20.14 7.35
CA ARG A 214 -11.85 19.57 8.68
C ARG A 214 -12.57 18.23 8.87
N ILE A 215 -13.81 18.13 8.38
CA ILE A 215 -14.58 16.87 8.42
C ILE A 215 -13.90 15.80 7.59
N ILE A 216 -13.44 16.13 6.38
CA ILE A 216 -12.68 15.20 5.53
C ILE A 216 -11.40 14.76 6.27
N GLY A 217 -10.69 15.70 6.90
CA GLY A 217 -9.51 15.39 7.70
C GLY A 217 -9.79 14.45 8.87
N GLN A 218 -10.92 14.59 9.56
CA GLN A 218 -11.35 13.68 10.64
C GLN A 218 -11.62 12.27 10.12
N TRP A 219 -12.26 12.14 8.96
CA TRP A 219 -12.47 10.82 8.31
C TRP A 219 -11.15 10.13 7.96
N ILE A 220 -10.19 10.89 7.42
CA ILE A 220 -8.85 10.39 7.08
C ILE A 220 -8.07 9.98 8.33
N ASN A 221 -8.27 10.68 9.44
CA ASN A 221 -7.65 10.30 10.73
C ASN A 221 -8.30 9.07 11.35
N GLY A 222 -9.50 8.69 10.92
CA GLY A 222 -10.28 7.60 11.52
C GLY A 222 -10.89 8.00 12.86
N GLU A 223 -11.13 9.30 13.05
CA GLU A 223 -11.88 9.87 14.17
C GLU A 223 -13.34 9.99 13.73
N ASN A 224 -14.11 8.93 13.96
CA ASN A 224 -15.57 8.94 13.77
C ASN A 224 -16.24 8.97 15.13
#